data_554093d36d01ebe868e9ac3b65910199
#
_entry.id   554093d36d01ebe868e9ac3b65910199
#
_cell.length_a   1.000
_cell.length_b   1.000
_cell.length_c   1.000
_cell.angle_alpha   90.00
_cell.angle_beta   90.00
_cell.angle_gamma   90.00
#
_symmetry.space_group_name_H-M   'P 1'
#
loop_
_entity.id
_entity.type
_entity.pdbx_description
1 polymer ?
#
loop_
_entity_poly.entity_id
_entity_poly.type
_entity_poly.pdbx_seq_one_letter_code
_entity_poly.pdbx_strand_id
1 'polypeptide(L)'
;GVSALSLSLARAYCGKILHHGIVNNVKIVRVFRKGMARYEQRLMDEHLEILDGETAELKHQFVDDNRMTFGQFTDKHNNYASREAALLLDAEFHLTGSQIVSQDHGKEVERKRAQKNRYAKMPLFWRAFGYFVYRYIIKLGFLDGKEGFLWDFLQGWWYRTLVDAKIFEIKRACGNDKKKICQYLK
;
A
#
# COMPACT_ATOMS: atom_id res chain seq x y z
N GLY A 1 6.35 -15.27 26.50
CA GLY A 1 5.35 -14.30 26.95
C GLY A 1 4.94 -13.35 25.83
N VAL A 2 3.92 -12.54 26.06
CA VAL A 2 3.42 -11.58 25.07
C VAL A 2 4.41 -10.44 24.87
N SER A 3 4.88 -10.27 23.64
CA SER A 3 5.85 -9.23 23.23
C SER A 3 5.22 -8.13 22.40
N ALA A 4 4.08 -8.40 21.75
CA ALA A 4 3.41 -7.45 20.88
C ALA A 4 1.89 -7.52 21.00
N LEU A 5 1.22 -6.43 20.64
CA LEU A 5 -0.24 -6.34 20.61
C LEU A 5 -0.70 -5.91 19.21
N SER A 6 -1.62 -6.67 18.65
CA SER A 6 -2.30 -6.33 17.40
C SER A 6 -3.68 -5.73 17.69
N LEU A 7 -4.05 -4.74 16.89
CA LEU A 7 -5.35 -4.08 16.96
C LEU A 7 -5.99 -4.06 15.57
N SER A 8 -7.31 -4.08 15.53
CA SER A 8 -8.04 -3.83 14.29
C SER A 8 -8.02 -2.34 13.95
N LEU A 9 -7.72 -2.02 12.71
CA LEU A 9 -7.70 -0.65 12.19
C LEU A 9 -9.08 -0.25 11.69
N ALA A 10 -9.63 0.84 12.22
CA ALA A 10 -10.74 1.57 11.61
C ALA A 10 -10.18 2.83 10.92
N ARG A 11 -10.66 3.13 9.73
CA ARG A 11 -10.21 4.30 8.98
C ARG A 11 -11.24 5.40 8.99
N ALA A 12 -10.82 6.61 9.35
CA ALA A 12 -11.63 7.80 9.22
C ALA A 12 -11.09 8.72 8.11
N TYR A 13 -12.00 9.32 7.36
CA TYR A 13 -11.68 10.30 6.32
C TYR A 13 -12.71 11.44 6.34
N CYS A 14 -12.24 12.68 6.29
CA CYS A 14 -13.09 13.86 6.44
C CYS A 14 -14.02 13.81 7.67
N GLY A 15 -13.53 13.29 8.79
CA GLY A 15 -14.27 13.21 10.07
C GLY A 15 -15.28 12.06 10.15
N LYS A 16 -15.37 11.18 9.16
CA LYS A 16 -16.28 10.02 9.14
C LYS A 16 -15.52 8.71 9.14
N ILE A 17 -15.93 7.77 9.98
CA ILE A 17 -15.41 6.40 9.94
C ILE A 17 -16.02 5.70 8.72
N LEU A 18 -15.15 5.11 7.89
CA LEU A 18 -15.55 4.35 6.72
C LEU A 18 -15.76 2.89 7.11
N HIS A 19 -16.85 2.29 6.63
CA HIS A 19 -17.23 0.92 6.95
C HIS A 19 -17.16 -0.03 5.75
N HIS A 20 -17.18 0.50 4.54
CA HIS A 20 -17.25 -0.23 3.29
C HIS A 20 -15.99 -0.01 2.43
N GLY A 21 -15.93 -0.63 1.28
CA GLY A 21 -14.73 -0.63 0.46
C GLY A 21 -13.67 -1.60 1.02
N ILE A 22 -12.39 -1.23 0.90
CA ILE A 22 -11.27 -2.02 1.46
C ILE A 22 -10.59 -1.19 2.56
N VAL A 23 -11.33 -0.89 3.60
CA VAL A 23 -10.85 0.03 4.65
C VAL A 23 -10.75 -0.59 6.04
N ASN A 24 -11.48 -1.67 6.29
CA ASN A 24 -11.65 -2.23 7.63
C ASN A 24 -11.09 -3.66 7.76
N ASN A 25 -10.93 -4.08 9.02
CA ASN A 25 -10.46 -5.41 9.42
C ASN A 25 -9.00 -5.74 9.09
N VAL A 26 -8.16 -4.72 8.89
CA VAL A 26 -6.72 -4.94 8.85
C VAL A 26 -6.20 -4.97 10.28
N LYS A 27 -5.72 -6.13 10.72
CA LYS A 27 -5.03 -6.25 12.01
C LYS A 27 -3.60 -5.77 11.85
N ILE A 28 -3.20 -4.85 12.70
CA ILE A 28 -1.87 -4.25 12.66
C ILE A 28 -1.27 -4.29 14.07
N VAL A 29 -0.02 -4.73 14.17
CA VAL A 29 0.75 -4.59 15.41
C VAL A 29 1.13 -3.11 15.57
N ARG A 30 0.77 -2.52 16.72
CA ARG A 30 1.07 -1.10 17.03
C ARG A 30 1.78 -0.92 18.35
N VAL A 31 1.68 -1.87 19.25
CA VAL A 31 2.33 -1.84 20.57
C VAL A 31 3.24 -3.05 20.67
N PHE A 32 4.48 -2.83 21.07
CA PHE A 32 5.44 -3.91 21.26
C PHE A 32 6.49 -3.54 22.31
N ARG A 33 7.08 -4.53 22.94
CA ARG A 33 8.16 -4.32 23.91
C ARG A 33 9.42 -3.85 23.18
N LYS A 34 10.09 -2.85 23.72
CA LYS A 34 11.35 -2.32 23.19
C LYS A 34 12.36 -3.47 23.00
N GLY A 35 12.94 -3.57 21.81
CA GLY A 35 13.91 -4.60 21.45
C GLY A 35 13.30 -5.92 20.96
N MET A 36 11.97 -6.11 21.07
CA MET A 36 11.31 -7.35 20.63
C MET A 36 10.69 -7.27 19.24
N ALA A 37 10.80 -6.13 18.57
CA ALA A 37 10.34 -5.94 17.21
C ALA A 37 11.20 -4.93 16.46
N ARG A 38 11.24 -5.05 15.15
CA ARG A 38 11.89 -4.11 14.24
C ARG A 38 11.08 -3.97 12.96
N TYR A 39 11.24 -2.83 12.27
CA TYR A 39 10.69 -2.68 10.93
C TYR A 39 11.62 -3.29 9.89
N GLU A 40 11.05 -3.93 8.87
CA GLU A 40 11.80 -4.33 7.68
C GLU A 40 12.45 -3.10 7.04
N GLN A 41 13.69 -3.25 6.53
CA GLN A 41 14.35 -2.19 5.77
C GLN A 41 13.85 -2.23 4.32
N ARG A 42 12.75 -1.51 4.05
CA ARG A 42 12.16 -1.35 2.71
C ARG A 42 11.87 0.11 2.41
N LEU A 43 11.83 0.44 1.12
CA LEU A 43 11.48 1.81 0.67
C LEU A 43 10.00 2.13 0.88
N MET A 44 9.13 1.12 0.85
CA MET A 44 7.68 1.22 1.10
C MET A 44 7.11 -0.11 1.61
N ASP A 45 5.94 -0.02 2.25
CA ASP A 45 5.21 -1.17 2.81
C ASP A 45 6.06 -1.96 3.84
N GLU A 46 6.73 -1.24 4.74
CA GLU A 46 7.50 -1.81 5.83
C GLU A 46 6.59 -2.62 6.76
N HIS A 47 6.91 -3.89 6.96
CA HIS A 47 6.24 -4.72 7.94
C HIS A 47 7.02 -4.73 9.24
N LEU A 48 6.30 -4.80 10.36
CA LEU A 48 6.90 -5.01 11.67
C LEU A 48 7.17 -6.50 11.84
N GLU A 49 8.45 -6.86 12.05
CA GLU A 49 8.89 -8.20 12.40
C GLU A 49 8.97 -8.34 13.91
N ILE A 50 8.32 -9.36 14.46
CA ILE A 50 8.47 -9.73 15.88
C ILE A 50 9.67 -10.65 15.97
N LEU A 51 10.66 -10.24 16.75
CA LEU A 51 11.93 -10.96 16.89
C LEU A 51 11.84 -12.11 17.92
N ASP A 52 11.03 -11.90 18.96
CA ASP A 52 10.82 -12.88 20.02
C ASP A 52 9.47 -12.67 20.72
N GLY A 53 8.90 -13.78 21.22
CA GLY A 53 7.64 -13.80 21.94
C GLY A 53 6.39 -13.85 21.04
N GLU A 54 5.22 -13.74 21.66
CA GLU A 54 3.93 -13.90 21.02
C GLU A 54 3.22 -12.55 20.79
N THR A 55 2.35 -12.52 19.78
CA THR A 55 1.46 -11.38 19.54
C THR A 55 0.07 -11.68 20.08
N ALA A 56 -0.40 -10.90 21.06
CA ALA A 56 -1.79 -10.96 21.52
C ALA A 56 -2.67 -9.97 20.75
N GLU A 57 -3.95 -10.31 20.61
CA GLU A 57 -4.93 -9.46 19.94
C GLU A 57 -5.75 -8.67 20.96
N LEU A 58 -5.86 -7.36 20.76
CA LEU A 58 -6.76 -6.51 21.52
C LEU A 58 -8.14 -6.45 20.86
N LYS A 59 -9.19 -6.52 21.64
CA LYS A 59 -10.59 -6.55 21.14
C LYS A 59 -11.05 -5.22 20.55
N HIS A 60 -10.43 -4.11 20.95
CA HIS A 60 -10.83 -2.77 20.52
C HIS A 60 -10.11 -2.35 19.25
N GLN A 61 -10.79 -1.54 18.45
CA GLN A 61 -10.22 -0.92 17.26
C GLN A 61 -9.50 0.38 17.62
N PHE A 62 -8.48 0.74 16.86
CA PHE A 62 -7.97 2.11 16.86
C PHE A 62 -8.35 2.79 15.53
N VAL A 63 -8.56 4.11 15.61
CA VAL A 63 -8.97 4.91 14.45
C VAL A 63 -7.76 5.60 13.85
N ASP A 64 -7.50 5.32 12.57
CA ASP A 64 -6.56 6.10 11.75
C ASP A 64 -7.34 7.25 11.09
N ASP A 65 -7.32 8.41 11.75
CA ASP A 65 -8.04 9.61 11.33
C ASP A 65 -7.13 10.52 10.49
N ASN A 66 -7.35 10.51 9.18
CA ASN A 66 -6.58 11.35 8.27
C ASN A 66 -7.15 12.79 8.26
N ARG A 67 -6.46 13.68 8.98
CA ARG A 67 -6.81 15.10 9.11
C ARG A 67 -6.03 16.02 8.16
N MET A 68 -5.32 15.46 7.19
CA MET A 68 -4.61 16.25 6.19
C MET A 68 -5.60 17.04 5.33
N THR A 69 -5.21 18.27 4.98
CA THR A 69 -5.91 18.99 3.91
C THR A 69 -5.76 18.23 2.61
N PHE A 70 -6.65 18.50 1.65
CA PHE A 70 -6.59 17.85 0.34
C PHE A 70 -5.25 18.12 -0.38
N GLY A 71 -4.72 19.34 -0.28
CA GLY A 71 -3.39 19.68 -0.83
C GLY A 71 -2.28 18.84 -0.20
N GLN A 72 -2.19 18.80 1.12
CA GLN A 72 -1.21 17.97 1.82
C GLN A 72 -1.32 16.49 1.47
N PHE A 73 -2.56 16.01 1.30
CA PHE A 73 -2.82 14.62 0.91
C PHE A 73 -2.27 14.34 -0.50
N THR A 74 -2.55 15.20 -1.48
CA THR A 74 -2.10 15.04 -2.86
C THR A 74 -0.59 15.14 -2.99
N ASP A 75 0.05 16.10 -2.31
CA ASP A 75 1.51 16.25 -2.29
C ASP A 75 2.22 15.02 -1.73
N LYS A 76 1.73 14.52 -0.59
CA LYS A 76 2.23 13.31 0.02
C LYS A 76 2.10 12.11 -0.91
N HIS A 77 0.94 11.94 -1.54
CA HIS A 77 0.68 10.80 -2.42
C HIS A 77 1.41 10.92 -3.76
N ASN A 78 1.69 12.14 -4.24
CA ASN A 78 2.56 12.33 -5.39
C ASN A 78 3.98 11.80 -5.13
N ASN A 79 4.54 12.08 -3.95
CA ASN A 79 5.83 11.53 -3.54
C ASN A 79 5.80 10.00 -3.38
N TYR A 80 4.73 9.47 -2.80
CA TYR A 80 4.55 8.02 -2.68
C TYR A 80 4.41 7.34 -4.04
N ALA A 81 3.69 7.96 -4.98
CA ALA A 81 3.54 7.44 -6.34
C ALA A 81 4.89 7.33 -7.07
N SER A 82 5.80 8.30 -6.87
CA SER A 82 7.16 8.23 -7.43
C SER A 82 7.95 7.04 -6.87
N ARG A 83 7.89 6.83 -5.55
CA ARG A 83 8.56 5.68 -4.90
C ARG A 83 7.96 4.35 -5.34
N GLU A 84 6.63 4.25 -5.41
CA GLU A 84 5.95 3.02 -5.84
C GLU A 84 6.23 2.72 -7.32
N ALA A 85 6.28 3.73 -8.19
CA ALA A 85 6.66 3.56 -9.58
C ALA A 85 8.10 3.04 -9.73
N ALA A 86 9.04 3.58 -8.95
CA ALA A 86 10.42 3.10 -8.93
C ALA A 86 10.53 1.64 -8.48
N LEU A 87 9.80 1.25 -7.42
CA LEU A 87 9.77 -0.13 -6.95
C LEU A 87 9.17 -1.10 -7.96
N LEU A 88 8.10 -0.69 -8.66
CA LEU A 88 7.47 -1.53 -9.69
C LEU A 88 8.39 -1.69 -10.91
N LEU A 89 9.11 -0.63 -11.30
CA LEU A 89 10.12 -0.70 -12.37
C LEU A 89 11.33 -1.53 -11.94
N ASP A 90 11.78 -1.41 -10.69
CA ASP A 90 12.85 -2.27 -10.16
C ASP A 90 12.46 -3.74 -10.19
N ALA A 91 11.22 -4.07 -9.78
CA ALA A 91 10.72 -5.44 -9.81
C ALA A 91 10.57 -5.99 -11.25
N GLU A 92 10.17 -5.14 -12.21
CA GLU A 92 9.98 -5.53 -13.61
C GLU A 92 11.31 -5.73 -14.36
N PHE A 93 12.29 -4.82 -14.14
CA PHE A 93 13.56 -4.79 -14.85
C PHE A 93 14.73 -5.37 -14.05
N HIS A 94 14.52 -5.79 -12.79
CA HIS A 94 15.57 -6.29 -11.88
C HIS A 94 16.77 -5.33 -11.80
N LEU A 95 16.50 -4.04 -11.48
CA LEU A 95 17.49 -2.97 -11.54
C LEU A 95 18.57 -3.08 -10.45
N THR A 96 18.14 -3.34 -9.21
CA THR A 96 19.04 -3.36 -8.04
C THR A 96 19.68 -4.71 -7.77
N GLY A 97 19.23 -5.78 -8.47
CA GLY A 97 19.74 -7.15 -8.24
C GLY A 97 19.42 -7.71 -6.85
N SER A 98 18.82 -6.92 -5.97
CA SER A 98 18.37 -7.37 -4.68
C SER A 98 17.10 -8.22 -4.87
N GLN A 99 17.29 -9.53 -4.96
CA GLN A 99 16.21 -10.44 -4.58
C GLN A 99 15.90 -10.10 -3.12
N ILE A 100 14.73 -9.51 -2.88
CA ILE A 100 14.22 -9.38 -1.52
C ILE A 100 14.07 -10.81 -1.02
N VAL A 101 15.09 -11.29 -0.31
CA VAL A 101 15.08 -12.60 0.34
C VAL A 101 13.90 -12.56 1.29
N SER A 102 12.83 -13.20 0.89
CA SER A 102 11.68 -13.43 1.74
C SER A 102 12.11 -14.41 2.83
N GLN A 103 12.47 -13.89 4.00
CA GLN A 103 12.39 -14.71 5.20
C GLN A 103 10.93 -15.14 5.35
N ASP A 104 10.74 -16.35 5.82
CA ASP A 104 9.47 -17.09 5.94
C ASP A 104 8.38 -16.21 6.58
N HIS A 105 7.64 -15.49 5.75
CA HIS A 105 6.49 -14.70 6.15
C HIS A 105 5.26 -15.55 5.85
N GLY A 106 4.52 -15.90 6.85
CA GLY A 106 3.39 -16.83 6.79
C GLY A 106 2.45 -16.65 5.58
N LYS A 107 1.72 -17.70 5.22
CA LYS A 107 0.85 -17.84 4.02
C LYS A 107 0.02 -16.60 3.63
N GLU A 108 -0.32 -15.75 4.59
CA GLU A 108 -1.11 -14.53 4.33
C GLU A 108 -0.29 -13.44 3.63
N VAL A 109 0.98 -13.27 4.01
CA VAL A 109 1.90 -12.31 3.38
C VAL A 109 2.23 -12.76 1.96
N GLU A 110 2.44 -14.07 1.75
CA GLU A 110 2.66 -14.63 0.40
C GLU A 110 1.45 -14.41 -0.50
N ARG A 111 0.23 -14.61 0.01
CA ARG A 111 -1.00 -14.33 -0.73
C ARG A 111 -1.12 -12.86 -1.13
N LYS A 112 -0.82 -11.93 -0.22
CA LYS A 112 -0.83 -10.48 -0.52
C LYS A 112 0.22 -10.12 -1.56
N ARG A 113 1.41 -10.71 -1.49
CA ARG A 113 2.48 -10.53 -2.50
C ARG A 113 2.06 -11.07 -3.88
N ALA A 114 1.48 -12.26 -3.93
CA ALA A 114 0.97 -12.84 -5.17
C ALA A 114 -0.12 -11.96 -5.81
N GLN A 115 -1.04 -11.41 -5.00
CA GLN A 115 -2.05 -10.47 -5.47
C GLN A 115 -1.43 -9.17 -6.00
N LYS A 116 -0.42 -8.60 -5.31
CA LYS A 116 0.31 -7.41 -5.75
C LYS A 116 1.04 -7.67 -7.08
N ASN A 117 1.69 -8.82 -7.22
CA ASN A 117 2.37 -9.23 -8.44
C ASN A 117 1.39 -9.44 -9.60
N ARG A 118 0.22 -10.05 -9.34
CA ARG A 118 -0.83 -10.20 -10.36
C ARG A 118 -1.37 -8.84 -10.81
N TYR A 119 -1.62 -7.94 -9.86
CA TYR A 119 -2.04 -6.57 -10.17
C TYR A 119 -0.99 -5.83 -11.01
N ALA A 120 0.30 -5.94 -10.67
CA ALA A 120 1.39 -5.30 -11.39
C ALA A 120 1.48 -5.72 -12.87
N LYS A 121 1.09 -6.96 -13.20
CA LYS A 121 1.08 -7.50 -14.57
C LYS A 121 -0.13 -7.07 -15.41
N MET A 122 -1.14 -6.45 -14.80
CA MET A 122 -2.32 -5.98 -15.54
C MET A 122 -1.98 -4.71 -16.34
N PRO A 123 -2.73 -4.43 -17.45
CA PRO A 123 -2.50 -3.23 -18.25
C PRO A 123 -2.61 -1.95 -17.43
N LEU A 124 -1.66 -1.01 -17.67
CA LEU A 124 -1.65 0.30 -17.00
C LEU A 124 -2.99 1.01 -17.21
N PHE A 125 -3.37 1.83 -16.25
CA PHE A 125 -4.61 2.61 -16.18
C PHE A 125 -5.87 1.75 -15.98
N TRP A 126 -6.05 0.68 -16.75
CA TRP A 126 -7.20 -0.23 -16.60
C TRP A 126 -7.20 -0.97 -15.27
N ARG A 127 -6.02 -1.33 -14.77
CA ARG A 127 -5.87 -1.94 -13.44
C ARG A 127 -6.32 -1.00 -12.31
N ALA A 128 -6.02 0.29 -12.43
CA ALA A 128 -6.43 1.32 -11.48
C ALA A 128 -7.96 1.52 -11.49
N PHE A 129 -8.55 1.62 -12.68
CA PHE A 129 -10.00 1.72 -12.83
C PHE A 129 -10.72 0.47 -12.32
N GLY A 130 -10.28 -0.70 -12.69
CA GLY A 130 -10.86 -1.97 -12.21
C GLY A 130 -10.78 -2.11 -10.68
N TYR A 131 -9.68 -1.64 -10.07
CA TYR A 131 -9.53 -1.64 -8.61
C TYR A 131 -10.51 -0.66 -7.93
N PHE A 132 -10.74 0.51 -8.52
CA PHE A 132 -11.76 1.46 -8.05
C PHE A 132 -13.17 0.86 -8.12
N VAL A 133 -13.54 0.27 -9.27
CA VAL A 133 -14.85 -0.41 -9.42
C VAL A 133 -15.00 -1.52 -8.39
N TYR A 134 -13.98 -2.31 -8.17
CA TYR A 134 -14.00 -3.35 -7.15
C TYR A 134 -14.24 -2.79 -5.75
N ARG A 135 -13.54 -1.72 -5.35
CA ARG A 135 -13.69 -1.09 -4.03
C ARG A 135 -15.05 -0.42 -3.87
N TYR A 136 -15.38 0.44 -4.83
CA TYR A 136 -16.54 1.32 -4.73
C TYR A 136 -17.86 0.58 -4.96
N ILE A 137 -17.91 -0.29 -5.97
CA ILE A 137 -19.13 -1.03 -6.34
C ILE A 137 -19.19 -2.39 -5.62
N ILE A 138 -18.21 -3.27 -5.85
CA ILE A 138 -18.27 -4.66 -5.35
C ILE A 138 -18.13 -4.72 -3.83
N LYS A 139 -17.29 -3.87 -3.25
CA LYS A 139 -17.10 -3.76 -1.80
C LYS A 139 -17.99 -2.69 -1.14
N LEU A 140 -18.98 -2.19 -1.89
CA LEU A 140 -20.02 -1.30 -1.41
C LEU A 140 -19.52 0.03 -0.83
N GLY A 141 -18.36 0.54 -1.29
CA GLY A 141 -17.79 1.80 -0.83
C GLY A 141 -18.73 3.00 -1.00
N PHE A 142 -19.68 2.93 -1.95
CA PHE A 142 -20.70 3.97 -2.17
C PHE A 142 -21.67 4.14 -0.97
N LEU A 143 -21.80 3.13 -0.10
CA LEU A 143 -22.64 3.22 1.10
C LEU A 143 -22.07 4.17 2.16
N ASP A 144 -20.77 4.45 2.10
CA ASP A 144 -20.14 5.44 2.97
C ASP A 144 -20.34 6.90 2.51
N GLY A 145 -21.13 7.10 1.45
CA GLY A 145 -21.50 8.42 0.94
C GLY A 145 -20.35 9.15 0.25
N LYS A 146 -20.31 10.49 0.38
CA LYS A 146 -19.31 11.33 -0.28
C LYS A 146 -17.89 11.04 0.20
N GLU A 147 -17.70 10.77 1.49
CA GLU A 147 -16.43 10.44 2.10
C GLU A 147 -15.90 9.10 1.59
N GLY A 148 -16.78 8.10 1.44
CA GLY A 148 -16.46 6.81 0.83
C GLY A 148 -16.07 6.95 -0.63
N PHE A 149 -16.82 7.74 -1.41
CA PHE A 149 -16.46 8.05 -2.80
C PHE A 149 -15.08 8.69 -2.90
N LEU A 150 -14.84 9.77 -2.14
CA LEU A 150 -13.55 10.47 -2.17
C LEU A 150 -12.39 9.55 -1.79
N TRP A 151 -12.56 8.74 -0.74
CA TRP A 151 -11.55 7.80 -0.32
C TRP A 151 -11.25 6.74 -1.37
N ASP A 152 -12.26 6.11 -1.93
CA ASP A 152 -12.09 5.08 -2.94
C ASP A 152 -11.58 5.64 -4.28
N PHE A 153 -12.01 6.83 -4.65
CA PHE A 153 -11.46 7.55 -5.80
C PHE A 153 -9.99 7.89 -5.60
N LEU A 154 -9.64 8.54 -4.48
CA LEU A 154 -8.27 9.00 -4.22
C LEU A 154 -7.29 7.84 -4.06
N GLN A 155 -7.64 6.82 -3.29
CA GLN A 155 -6.76 5.68 -3.02
C GLN A 155 -6.85 4.57 -4.08
N GLY A 156 -8.03 4.35 -4.63
CA GLY A 156 -8.30 3.26 -5.55
C GLY A 156 -8.01 3.61 -7.01
N TRP A 157 -8.36 4.83 -7.45
CA TRP A 157 -8.22 5.21 -8.85
C TRP A 157 -7.15 6.29 -9.05
N TRP A 158 -7.30 7.47 -8.46
CA TRP A 158 -6.38 8.59 -8.70
C TRP A 158 -4.92 8.25 -8.38
N TYR A 159 -4.64 7.78 -7.17
CA TYR A 159 -3.28 7.42 -6.75
C TYR A 159 -2.68 6.33 -7.63
N ARG A 160 -3.46 5.28 -7.92
CA ARG A 160 -3.01 4.17 -8.76
C ARG A 160 -2.77 4.59 -10.20
N THR A 161 -3.61 5.48 -10.74
CA THR A 161 -3.42 6.06 -12.07
C THR A 161 -2.18 6.95 -12.11
N LEU A 162 -1.90 7.69 -11.05
CA LEU A 162 -0.68 8.52 -10.93
C LEU A 162 0.59 7.64 -10.94
N VAL A 163 0.59 6.52 -10.24
CA VAL A 163 1.69 5.54 -10.30
C VAL A 163 1.87 5.02 -11.72
N ASP A 164 0.77 4.63 -12.38
CA ASP A 164 0.79 4.14 -13.76
C ASP A 164 1.29 5.19 -14.76
N ALA A 165 0.89 6.44 -14.58
CA ALA A 165 1.34 7.56 -15.41
C ALA A 165 2.85 7.79 -15.29
N LYS A 166 3.40 7.74 -14.06
CA LYS A 166 4.85 7.84 -13.84
C LYS A 166 5.63 6.67 -14.46
N ILE A 167 5.11 5.45 -14.36
CA ILE A 167 5.70 4.29 -15.02
C ILE A 167 5.68 4.47 -16.53
N PHE A 168 4.55 4.90 -17.09
CA PHE A 168 4.41 5.13 -18.53
C PHE A 168 5.37 6.21 -19.03
N GLU A 169 5.47 7.33 -18.32
CA GLU A 169 6.38 8.43 -18.63
C GLU A 169 7.84 7.95 -18.69
N ILE A 170 8.29 7.24 -17.65
CA ILE A 170 9.66 6.72 -17.56
C ILE A 170 9.95 5.71 -18.69
N LYS A 171 9.03 4.77 -18.94
CA LYS A 171 9.18 3.80 -20.03
C LYS A 171 9.23 4.47 -21.40
N ARG A 172 8.41 5.50 -21.62
CA ARG A 172 8.40 6.26 -22.88
C ARG A 172 9.69 7.03 -23.07
N ALA A 173 10.23 7.66 -22.02
CA ALA A 173 11.49 8.41 -22.07
C ALA A 173 12.72 7.49 -22.28
N CYS A 174 12.71 6.31 -21.64
CA CYS A 174 13.83 5.38 -21.65
C CYS A 174 13.78 4.31 -22.73
N GLY A 175 12.66 4.16 -23.46
CA GLY A 175 12.47 3.13 -24.48
C GLY A 175 12.56 1.70 -23.95
N ASN A 176 12.16 1.47 -22.69
CA ASN A 176 12.29 0.19 -21.97
C ASN A 176 13.76 -0.30 -21.78
N ASP A 177 14.75 0.57 -21.96
CA ASP A 177 16.15 0.25 -21.73
C ASP A 177 16.46 0.25 -20.23
N LYS A 178 16.88 -0.91 -19.71
CA LYS A 178 17.23 -1.12 -18.30
C LYS A 178 18.26 -0.09 -17.79
N LYS A 179 19.31 0.20 -18.56
CA LYS A 179 20.38 1.12 -18.15
C LYS A 179 19.86 2.56 -18.04
N LYS A 180 19.06 2.98 -19.03
CA LYS A 180 18.44 4.31 -19.03
C LYS A 180 17.44 4.47 -17.90
N ILE A 181 16.61 3.45 -17.63
CA ILE A 181 15.67 3.46 -16.49
C ILE A 181 16.44 3.59 -15.17
N CYS A 182 17.53 2.83 -14.99
CA CYS A 182 18.36 2.91 -13.80
C CYS A 182 19.00 4.30 -13.60
N GLN A 183 19.38 4.96 -14.68
CA GLN A 183 19.92 6.34 -14.64
C GLN A 183 18.82 7.36 -14.32
N TYR A 184 17.62 7.18 -14.86
CA TYR A 184 16.49 8.08 -14.63
C TYR A 184 15.99 8.06 -13.18
N LEU A 185 16.12 6.93 -12.50
CA LEU A 185 15.67 6.73 -11.11
C LEU A 185 16.71 7.12 -10.04
N LYS A 186 17.92 7.49 -10.42
CA LYS A 186 18.96 8.01 -9.52
C LYS A 186 18.79 9.50 -9.26
#